data_d30da2b6c14d2f428a5e59bdec097e85
#
_entry.id   d30da2b6c14d2f428a5e59bdec097e85
#
_cell.length_a   1.000
_cell.length_b   1.000
_cell.length_c   1.000
_cell.angle_alpha   90.00
_cell.angle_beta   90.00
_cell.angle_gamma   90.00
#
_symmetry.space_group_name_H-M   'P 1'
#
loop_
_entity.id
_entity.type
_entity.pdbx_description
1 polymer ?
#
loop_
_entity_poly.entity_id
_entity_poly.type
_entity_poly.pdbx_seq_one_letter_code
_entity_poly.pdbx_strand_id
1 'polypeptide(L)'
;PGYGCIQAFLPSFAAEHGLTGAASIFFLCYAGTALLTRPQTGRLFDTHGEHVVMYPAILVTALALFVLSQAHGTAALLCAGLLLGIGFANFQSVGQAVSLSLVSRSRYAQATTTFYIFFDLGIGLGPYIFGYIIPQAGYGGMYLTLSMVVLGGVAVYRLVHGGRAR
;
A
#
# COMPACT_ATOMS: atom_id res chain seq x y z
N PRO A 1 6.30 1.92 -3.72
CA PRO A 1 7.30 2.59 -2.84
C PRO A 1 6.85 2.63 -1.38
N GLY A 2 5.57 2.90 -1.07
CA GLY A 2 5.10 3.07 0.30
C GLY A 2 5.37 1.89 1.23
N TYR A 3 5.06 0.68 0.79
CA TYR A 3 5.28 -0.53 1.60
C TYR A 3 6.77 -0.81 1.85
N GLY A 4 7.63 -0.59 0.85
CA GLY A 4 9.08 -0.73 1.02
C GLY A 4 9.63 0.23 2.09
N CYS A 5 9.16 1.48 2.11
CA CYS A 5 9.52 2.44 3.15
C CYS A 5 9.05 2.00 4.54
N ILE A 6 7.84 1.42 4.64
CA ILE A 6 7.35 0.88 5.91
C ILE A 6 8.24 -0.26 6.39
N GLN A 7 8.56 -1.23 5.53
CA GLN A 7 9.43 -2.35 5.90
C GLN A 7 10.83 -1.88 6.33
N ALA A 8 11.40 -0.90 5.63
CA ALA A 8 12.75 -0.42 5.91
C ALA A 8 12.83 0.46 7.16
N PHE A 9 11.85 1.35 7.37
CA PHE A 9 11.97 2.44 8.34
C PHE A 9 11.04 2.33 9.55
N LEU A 10 10.01 1.47 9.52
CA LEU A 10 9.10 1.31 10.65
C LEU A 10 9.82 0.88 11.95
N PRO A 11 10.77 -0.07 11.93
CA PRO A 11 11.50 -0.43 13.14
C PRO A 11 12.27 0.75 13.74
N SER A 12 12.93 1.56 12.89
CA SER A 12 13.67 2.76 13.32
C SER A 12 12.73 3.84 13.84
N PHE A 13 11.61 4.09 13.14
CA PHE A 13 10.57 5.01 13.58
C PHE A 13 9.99 4.60 14.95
N ALA A 14 9.70 3.31 15.14
CA ALA A 14 9.17 2.80 16.40
C ALA A 14 10.21 2.87 17.54
N ALA A 15 11.50 2.66 17.24
CA ALA A 15 12.57 2.80 18.21
C ALA A 15 12.73 4.26 18.69
N GLU A 16 12.65 5.23 17.77
CA GLU A 16 12.72 6.66 18.08
C GLU A 16 11.58 7.10 19.03
N HIS A 17 10.40 6.51 18.88
CA HIS A 17 9.22 6.81 19.69
C HIS A 17 9.03 5.88 20.90
N GLY A 18 9.97 4.97 21.19
CA GLY A 18 9.85 4.00 22.28
C GLY A 18 8.77 2.92 22.04
N LEU A 19 8.39 2.66 20.80
CA LEU A 19 7.30 1.78 20.39
C LEU A 19 7.78 0.45 19.75
N THR A 20 8.98 -0.03 20.09
CA THR A 20 9.61 -1.21 19.45
C THR A 20 8.74 -2.46 19.52
N GLY A 21 8.07 -2.72 20.66
CA GLY A 21 7.14 -3.84 20.80
C GLY A 21 5.90 -3.70 19.90
N ALA A 22 5.44 -2.49 19.66
CA ALA A 22 4.28 -2.22 18.80
C ALA A 22 4.58 -2.42 17.32
N ALA A 23 5.84 -2.29 16.89
CA ALA A 23 6.24 -2.53 15.50
C ALA A 23 5.98 -3.97 15.05
N SER A 24 6.23 -4.95 15.91
CA SER A 24 5.92 -6.37 15.62
C SER A 24 4.42 -6.61 15.53
N ILE A 25 3.65 -6.00 16.43
CA ILE A 25 2.18 -6.11 16.44
C ILE A 25 1.57 -5.40 15.22
N PHE A 26 2.19 -4.30 14.74
CA PHE A 26 1.78 -3.63 13.51
C PHE A 26 1.71 -4.59 12.32
N PHE A 27 2.77 -5.38 12.10
CA PHE A 27 2.80 -6.34 11.00
C PHE A 27 1.79 -7.48 11.19
N LEU A 28 1.50 -7.87 12.43
CA LEU A 28 0.45 -8.84 12.74
C LEU A 28 -0.93 -8.27 12.42
N CYS A 29 -1.21 -7.03 12.80
CA CYS A 29 -2.44 -6.30 12.44
C CYS A 29 -2.61 -6.19 10.93
N TYR A 30 -1.54 -5.80 10.23
CA TYR A 30 -1.50 -5.75 8.77
C TYR A 30 -1.86 -7.10 8.14
N ALA A 31 -1.18 -8.17 8.56
CA ALA A 31 -1.39 -9.51 8.00
C ALA A 31 -2.80 -10.04 8.32
N GLY A 32 -3.28 -9.83 9.54
CA GLY A 32 -4.61 -10.24 9.97
C GLY A 32 -5.73 -9.58 9.15
N THR A 33 -5.66 -8.25 9.00
CA THR A 33 -6.66 -7.52 8.19
C THR A 33 -6.55 -7.83 6.71
N ALA A 34 -5.34 -8.01 6.18
CA ALA A 34 -5.13 -8.45 4.81
C ALA A 34 -5.79 -9.81 4.55
N LEU A 35 -5.61 -10.78 5.46
CA LEU A 35 -6.19 -12.12 5.34
C LEU A 35 -7.72 -12.07 5.40
N LEU A 36 -8.29 -11.29 6.31
CA LEU A 36 -9.75 -11.20 6.51
C LEU A 36 -10.45 -10.45 5.35
N THR A 37 -9.79 -9.45 4.78
CA THR A 37 -10.42 -8.60 3.74
C THR A 37 -10.26 -9.13 2.33
N ARG A 38 -9.23 -9.94 2.02
CA ARG A 38 -9.00 -10.51 0.68
C ARG A 38 -10.19 -11.25 0.09
N PRO A 39 -10.89 -12.16 0.80
CA PRO A 39 -12.03 -12.86 0.21
C PRO A 39 -13.19 -11.93 -0.14
N GLN A 40 -13.42 -10.91 0.68
CA GLN A 40 -14.49 -9.91 0.45
C GLN A 40 -14.15 -9.02 -0.74
N THR A 41 -12.91 -8.57 -0.80
CA THR A 41 -12.39 -7.76 -1.90
C THR A 41 -12.39 -8.51 -3.23
N GLY A 42 -12.03 -9.81 -3.22
CA GLY A 42 -12.12 -10.65 -4.41
C GLY A 42 -13.55 -10.77 -4.92
N ARG A 43 -14.51 -11.05 -4.05
CA ARG A 43 -15.94 -11.09 -4.43
C ARG A 43 -16.45 -9.75 -4.96
N LEU A 44 -16.03 -8.64 -4.33
CA LEU A 44 -16.41 -7.29 -4.76
C LEU A 44 -15.83 -6.97 -6.15
N PHE A 45 -14.58 -7.36 -6.38
CA PHE A 45 -13.93 -7.26 -7.69
C PHE A 45 -14.70 -8.03 -8.77
N ASP A 46 -15.07 -9.29 -8.48
CA ASP A 46 -15.77 -10.18 -9.44
C ASP A 46 -17.19 -9.70 -9.76
N THR A 47 -17.87 -9.03 -8.80
CA THR A 47 -19.28 -8.64 -8.95
C THR A 47 -19.45 -7.19 -9.42
N HIS A 48 -18.61 -6.27 -9.00
CA HIS A 48 -18.76 -4.81 -9.25
C HIS A 48 -17.60 -4.22 -10.06
N GLY A 49 -16.61 -5.04 -10.43
CA GLY A 49 -15.46 -4.63 -11.22
C GLY A 49 -14.35 -3.98 -10.40
N GLU A 50 -13.27 -3.68 -11.11
CA GLU A 50 -12.00 -3.25 -10.53
C GLU A 50 -12.03 -1.88 -9.85
N HIS A 51 -12.82 -0.95 -10.40
CA HIS A 51 -12.85 0.43 -9.90
C HIS A 51 -13.38 0.54 -8.47
N VAL A 52 -14.39 -0.28 -8.12
CA VAL A 52 -15.02 -0.28 -6.80
C VAL A 52 -14.05 -0.72 -5.70
N VAL A 53 -13.01 -1.45 -6.05
CA VAL A 53 -11.97 -1.91 -5.12
C VAL A 53 -10.73 -1.01 -5.18
N MET A 54 -10.29 -0.63 -6.39
CA MET A 54 -9.03 0.11 -6.55
C MET A 54 -9.08 1.49 -5.90
N TYR A 55 -10.15 2.26 -6.10
CA TYR A 55 -10.25 3.59 -5.49
C TYR A 55 -10.23 3.57 -3.96
N PRO A 56 -11.09 2.79 -3.27
CA PRO A 56 -11.00 2.67 -1.82
C PRO A 56 -9.66 2.14 -1.34
N ALA A 57 -9.05 1.18 -2.03
CA ALA A 57 -7.77 0.61 -1.64
C ALA A 57 -6.64 1.66 -1.66
N ILE A 58 -6.58 2.51 -2.70
CA ILE A 58 -5.61 3.61 -2.77
C ILE A 58 -5.87 4.64 -1.66
N LEU A 59 -7.13 5.04 -1.45
CA LEU A 59 -7.51 6.03 -0.44
C LEU A 59 -7.21 5.54 0.98
N VAL A 60 -7.55 4.29 1.30
CA VAL A 60 -7.26 3.69 2.60
C VAL A 60 -5.76 3.52 2.81
N THR A 61 -5.00 3.19 1.77
CA THR A 61 -3.53 3.15 1.85
C THR A 61 -2.94 4.53 2.14
N ALA A 62 -3.43 5.57 1.48
CA ALA A 62 -3.00 6.94 1.73
C ALA A 62 -3.35 7.39 3.16
N LEU A 63 -4.56 7.06 3.63
CA LEU A 63 -4.99 7.31 5.00
C LEU A 63 -4.12 6.58 6.02
N ALA A 64 -3.77 5.31 5.77
CA ALA A 64 -2.86 4.54 6.62
C ALA A 64 -1.50 5.21 6.77
N LEU A 65 -0.92 5.69 5.66
CA LEU A 65 0.35 6.43 5.66
C LEU A 65 0.23 7.78 6.37
N PHE A 66 -0.89 8.47 6.21
CA PHE A 66 -1.18 9.71 6.93
C PHE A 66 -1.28 9.48 8.44
N VAL A 67 -2.04 8.47 8.88
CA VAL A 67 -2.12 8.10 10.30
C VAL A 67 -0.75 7.72 10.84
N LEU A 68 0.05 6.98 10.05
CA LEU A 68 1.41 6.61 10.43
C LEU A 68 2.31 7.84 10.57
N SER A 69 2.15 8.87 9.73
CA SER A 69 2.91 10.11 9.82
C SER A 69 2.67 10.89 11.12
N GLN A 70 1.49 10.73 11.72
CA GLN A 70 1.06 11.37 12.97
C GLN A 70 1.14 10.42 14.18
N ALA A 71 1.70 9.23 14.02
CA ALA A 71 1.68 8.23 15.07
C ALA A 71 2.72 8.54 16.18
N HIS A 72 2.23 9.07 17.30
CA HIS A 72 3.02 9.30 18.51
C HIS A 72 2.76 8.25 19.62
N GLY A 73 1.96 7.23 19.35
CA GLY A 73 1.61 6.20 20.32
C GLY A 73 1.20 4.87 19.67
N THR A 74 1.19 3.81 20.49
CA THR A 74 0.88 2.44 20.07
C THR A 74 -0.47 2.33 19.34
N ALA A 75 -1.51 3.00 19.82
CA ALA A 75 -2.84 2.92 19.22
C ALA A 75 -2.84 3.45 17.77
N ALA A 76 -2.22 4.60 17.51
CA ALA A 76 -2.13 5.16 16.17
C ALA A 76 -1.30 4.27 15.23
N LEU A 77 -0.20 3.70 15.75
CA LEU A 77 0.64 2.77 15.00
C LEU A 77 -0.15 1.51 14.59
N LEU A 78 -0.88 0.89 15.51
CA LEU A 78 -1.67 -0.30 15.22
C LEU A 78 -2.84 0.01 14.28
N CYS A 79 -3.50 1.17 14.46
CA CYS A 79 -4.53 1.64 13.53
C CYS A 79 -4.00 1.78 12.11
N ALA A 80 -2.81 2.37 11.93
CA ALA A 80 -2.15 2.45 10.64
C ALA A 80 -1.89 1.05 10.04
N GLY A 81 -1.48 0.07 10.86
CA GLY A 81 -1.29 -1.32 10.43
C GLY A 81 -2.58 -1.97 9.93
N LEU A 82 -3.68 -1.81 10.67
CA LEU A 82 -5.01 -2.30 10.28
C LEU A 82 -5.46 -1.69 8.94
N LEU A 83 -5.36 -0.36 8.81
CA LEU A 83 -5.72 0.35 7.59
C LEU A 83 -4.84 -0.08 6.40
N LEU A 84 -3.54 -0.26 6.63
CA LEU A 84 -2.62 -0.71 5.58
C LEU A 84 -2.97 -2.10 5.07
N GLY A 85 -3.39 -3.02 5.95
CA GLY A 85 -3.86 -4.35 5.57
C GLY A 85 -5.13 -4.30 4.72
N ILE A 86 -6.05 -3.40 5.03
CA ILE A 86 -7.26 -3.18 4.23
C ILE A 86 -6.91 -2.53 2.88
N GLY A 87 -6.06 -1.51 2.87
CA GLY A 87 -5.73 -0.74 1.67
C GLY A 87 -4.71 -1.44 0.77
N PHE A 88 -3.46 -1.48 1.21
CA PHE A 88 -2.33 -1.89 0.40
C PHE A 88 -2.38 -3.36 -0.04
N ALA A 89 -2.76 -4.29 0.87
CA ALA A 89 -2.81 -5.71 0.52
C ALA A 89 -3.87 -5.99 -0.56
N ASN A 90 -5.01 -5.31 -0.51
CA ASN A 90 -6.05 -5.41 -1.53
C ASN A 90 -5.66 -4.70 -2.83
N PHE A 91 -5.02 -3.52 -2.74
CA PHE A 91 -4.44 -2.83 -3.90
C PHE A 91 -3.49 -3.74 -4.70
N GLN A 92 -2.57 -4.43 -4.00
CA GLN A 92 -1.64 -5.37 -4.63
C GLN A 92 -2.37 -6.52 -5.31
N SER A 93 -3.32 -7.16 -4.62
CA SER A 93 -4.05 -8.33 -5.13
C SER A 93 -4.90 -7.97 -6.34
N VAL A 94 -5.64 -6.88 -6.28
CA VAL A 94 -6.49 -6.41 -7.39
C VAL A 94 -5.63 -5.89 -8.56
N GLY A 95 -4.54 -5.18 -8.30
CA GLY A 95 -3.61 -4.74 -9.33
C GLY A 95 -3.04 -5.90 -10.14
N GLN A 96 -2.70 -7.02 -9.47
CA GLN A 96 -2.29 -8.25 -10.15
C GLN A 96 -3.45 -8.84 -10.97
N ALA A 97 -4.66 -8.94 -10.41
CA ALA A 97 -5.83 -9.48 -11.11
C ALA A 97 -6.17 -8.66 -12.36
N VAL A 98 -6.14 -7.33 -12.28
CA VAL A 98 -6.30 -6.42 -13.43
C VAL A 98 -5.24 -6.69 -14.49
N SER A 99 -3.98 -6.84 -14.09
CA SER A 99 -2.89 -7.14 -15.03
C SER A 99 -3.13 -8.45 -15.80
N LEU A 100 -3.72 -9.46 -15.16
CA LEU A 100 -4.07 -10.73 -15.77
C LEU A 100 -5.31 -10.61 -16.69
N SER A 101 -6.28 -9.78 -16.34
CA SER A 101 -7.50 -9.60 -17.15
C SER A 101 -7.22 -8.96 -18.52
N LEU A 102 -6.10 -8.24 -18.66
CA LEU A 102 -5.70 -7.56 -19.88
C LEU A 102 -4.99 -8.45 -20.91
N VAL A 103 -4.70 -9.71 -20.57
CA VAL A 103 -3.93 -10.62 -21.42
C VAL A 103 -4.62 -11.97 -21.60
N SER A 104 -4.28 -12.69 -22.68
CA SER A 104 -4.74 -14.07 -22.89
C SER A 104 -4.12 -15.03 -21.87
N ARG A 105 -4.78 -16.15 -21.59
CA ARG A 105 -4.32 -17.17 -20.62
C ARG A 105 -2.89 -17.66 -20.88
N SER A 106 -2.49 -17.75 -22.15
CA SER A 106 -1.13 -18.15 -22.54
C SER A 106 -0.04 -17.18 -22.10
N ARG A 107 -0.39 -15.93 -21.76
CA ARG A 107 0.52 -14.87 -21.32
C ARG A 107 0.43 -14.54 -19.83
N TYR A 108 -0.32 -15.29 -19.03
CA TYR A 108 -0.48 -15.02 -17.60
C TYR A 108 0.84 -15.00 -16.85
N ALA A 109 1.75 -15.92 -17.14
CA ALA A 109 3.07 -15.95 -16.51
C ALA A 109 3.86 -14.66 -16.81
N GLN A 110 3.85 -14.19 -18.06
CA GLN A 110 4.55 -12.96 -18.46
C GLN A 110 3.94 -11.73 -17.79
N ALA A 111 2.61 -11.62 -17.75
CA ALA A 111 1.92 -10.50 -17.10
C ALA A 111 2.21 -10.47 -15.60
N THR A 112 2.16 -11.62 -14.92
CA THR A 112 2.51 -11.73 -13.50
C THR A 112 3.95 -11.32 -13.24
N THR A 113 4.90 -11.82 -14.02
CA THR A 113 6.32 -11.47 -13.87
C THR A 113 6.54 -9.97 -14.09
N THR A 114 5.95 -9.39 -15.14
CA THR A 114 6.06 -7.96 -15.41
C THR A 114 5.47 -7.13 -14.27
N PHE A 115 4.30 -7.50 -13.76
CA PHE A 115 3.67 -6.82 -12.62
C PHE A 115 4.60 -6.82 -11.40
N TYR A 116 5.15 -7.97 -11.03
CA TYR A 116 6.03 -8.06 -9.86
C TYR A 116 7.38 -7.37 -10.06
N ILE A 117 7.96 -7.36 -11.27
CA ILE A 117 9.18 -6.57 -11.55
C ILE A 117 8.95 -5.10 -11.21
N PHE A 118 7.89 -4.47 -11.73
CA PHE A 118 7.58 -3.07 -11.44
C PHE A 118 7.18 -2.83 -9.97
N PHE A 119 6.48 -3.78 -9.38
CA PHE A 119 6.07 -3.73 -7.99
C PHE A 119 7.30 -3.78 -7.06
N ASP A 120 8.20 -4.72 -7.27
CA ASP A 120 9.42 -4.92 -6.48
C ASP A 120 10.43 -3.79 -6.70
N LEU A 121 10.55 -3.26 -7.93
CA LEU A 121 11.30 -2.03 -8.18
C LEU A 121 10.77 -0.87 -7.33
N GLY A 122 9.45 -0.72 -7.24
CA GLY A 122 8.84 0.30 -6.38
C GLY A 122 9.12 0.08 -4.90
N ILE A 123 9.15 -1.18 -4.43
CA ILE A 123 9.50 -1.54 -3.05
C ILE A 123 10.99 -1.24 -2.78
N GLY A 124 11.88 -1.65 -3.68
CA GLY A 124 13.33 -1.50 -3.49
C GLY A 124 13.81 -0.04 -3.61
N LEU A 125 13.33 0.68 -4.62
CA LEU A 125 13.71 2.09 -4.85
C LEU A 125 13.03 3.05 -3.87
N GLY A 126 11.87 2.68 -3.33
CA GLY A 126 11.13 3.50 -2.39
C GLY A 126 11.97 3.97 -1.21
N PRO A 127 12.57 3.07 -0.40
CA PRO A 127 13.42 3.46 0.72
C PRO A 127 14.61 4.30 0.32
N TYR A 128 15.21 4.02 -0.83
CA TYR A 128 16.33 4.81 -1.34
C TYR A 128 15.93 6.26 -1.63
N ILE A 129 14.84 6.46 -2.37
CA ILE A 129 14.37 7.80 -2.75
C ILE A 129 13.83 8.56 -1.54
N PHE A 130 12.94 7.94 -0.76
CA PHE A 130 12.26 8.62 0.34
C PHE A 130 13.10 8.69 1.62
N GLY A 131 14.16 7.88 1.73
CA GLY A 131 15.14 7.97 2.81
C GLY A 131 15.87 9.31 2.86
N TYR A 132 16.03 9.99 1.72
CA TYR A 132 16.59 11.35 1.66
C TYR A 132 15.73 12.43 2.35
N ILE A 133 14.45 12.14 2.59
CA ILE A 133 13.53 13.07 3.28
C ILE A 133 13.72 13.01 4.79
N ILE A 134 14.14 11.86 5.33
CA ILE A 134 14.24 11.63 6.78
C ILE A 134 15.16 12.65 7.46
N PRO A 135 16.37 13.00 6.97
CA PRO A 135 17.23 13.98 7.62
C PRO A 135 16.65 15.39 7.66
N GLN A 136 15.71 15.72 6.78
CA GLN A 136 15.12 17.05 6.65
C GLN A 136 13.77 17.18 7.37
N ALA A 137 12.94 16.18 7.32
CA ALA A 137 11.55 16.20 7.79
C ALA A 137 11.20 15.08 8.77
N GLY A 138 12.16 14.25 9.16
CA GLY A 138 11.95 13.09 10.00
C GLY A 138 11.13 11.97 9.32
N TYR A 139 10.90 10.88 10.04
CA TYR A 139 10.09 9.76 9.54
C TYR A 139 8.62 10.16 9.29
N GLY A 140 8.06 11.02 10.15
CA GLY A 140 6.70 11.53 9.98
C GLY A 140 6.54 12.29 8.66
N GLY A 141 7.48 13.19 8.33
CA GLY A 141 7.49 13.91 7.05
C GLY A 141 7.64 13.00 5.84
N MET A 142 8.45 11.95 5.96
CA MET A 142 8.59 10.93 4.91
C MET A 142 7.25 10.20 4.67
N TYR A 143 6.57 9.73 5.73
CA TYR A 143 5.27 9.04 5.59
C TYR A 143 4.17 9.96 5.07
N LEU A 144 4.19 11.24 5.46
CA LEU A 144 3.27 12.25 4.92
C LEU A 144 3.48 12.44 3.42
N THR A 145 4.71 12.59 2.97
CA THR A 145 5.05 12.71 1.54
C THR A 145 4.60 11.46 0.76
N LEU A 146 4.83 10.27 1.32
CA LEU A 146 4.34 9.01 0.73
C LEU A 146 2.82 8.97 0.63
N SER A 147 2.09 9.46 1.64
CA SER A 147 0.62 9.56 1.60
C SER A 147 0.17 10.44 0.42
N MET A 148 0.80 11.59 0.21
CA MET A 148 0.49 12.48 -0.90
C MET A 148 0.81 11.85 -2.26
N VAL A 149 1.93 11.14 -2.38
CA VAL A 149 2.29 10.40 -3.61
C VAL A 149 1.27 9.31 -3.92
N VAL A 150 0.81 8.57 -2.91
CA VAL A 150 -0.22 7.54 -3.08
C VAL A 150 -1.56 8.16 -3.47
N LEU A 151 -1.95 9.30 -2.89
CA LEU A 151 -3.13 10.05 -3.33
C LEU A 151 -3.02 10.51 -4.78
N GLY A 152 -1.84 10.98 -5.21
CA GLY A 152 -1.56 11.27 -6.61
C GLY A 152 -1.76 10.06 -7.54
N GLY A 153 -1.56 8.86 -7.02
CA GLY A 153 -1.85 7.60 -7.71
C GLY A 153 -3.32 7.44 -8.11
N VAL A 154 -4.27 8.05 -7.38
CA VAL A 154 -5.69 8.10 -7.78
C VAL A 154 -5.86 8.83 -9.10
N ALA A 155 -5.20 9.97 -9.25
CA ALA A 155 -5.26 10.75 -10.49
C ALA A 155 -4.64 9.98 -11.66
N VAL A 156 -3.48 9.35 -11.44
CA VAL A 156 -2.83 8.50 -12.45
C VAL A 156 -3.72 7.32 -12.85
N TYR A 157 -4.30 6.63 -11.88
CA TYR A 157 -5.22 5.52 -12.15
C TYR A 157 -6.43 5.97 -12.96
N ARG A 158 -7.01 7.13 -12.61
CA ARG A 158 -8.16 7.70 -13.34
C ARG A 158 -7.81 8.06 -14.78
N LEU A 159 -6.63 8.64 -15.02
CA LEU A 159 -6.18 9.03 -16.35
C LEU A 159 -5.86 7.81 -17.24
N VAL A 160 -5.26 6.78 -16.68
CA VAL A 160 -4.80 5.60 -17.44
C VAL A 160 -5.94 4.59 -17.64
N HIS A 161 -6.82 4.44 -16.65
CA HIS A 161 -7.80 3.34 -16.61
C HIS A 161 -9.25 3.80 -16.48
N GLY A 162 -9.50 5.01 -15.97
CA GLY A 162 -10.86 5.52 -15.71
C GLY A 162 -11.73 5.75 -16.95
N GLY A 163 -11.15 5.78 -18.15
CA GLY A 163 -11.88 5.93 -19.41
C GLY A 163 -12.32 4.59 -20.04
N ARG A 164 -12.00 3.45 -19.41
CA ARG A 164 -12.33 2.10 -19.92
C ARG A 164 -13.49 1.44 -19.17
N ALA A 165 -14.29 2.21 -18.43
CA ALA A 165 -15.50 1.70 -17.80
C ALA A 165 -16.48 1.21 -18.88
N ARG A 166 -16.58 -0.08 -19.06
CA ARG A 166 -17.72 -0.78 -19.65
C ARG A 166 -18.24 -1.79 -18.66
#